data_ab35674c08897c96ef4bfbcdf5964b20
#
_entry.id   ab35674c08897c96ef4bfbcdf5964b20
#
_cell.length_a   1.000
_cell.length_b   1.000
_cell.length_c   1.000
_cell.angle_alpha   90.00
_cell.angle_beta   90.00
_cell.angle_gamma   90.00
#
_symmetry.space_group_name_H-M   'P 1'
#
loop_
_entity.id
_entity.type
_entity.pdbx_description
1 polymer ?
#
loop_
_entity_poly.entity_id
_entity_poly.type
_entity_poly.pdbx_seq_one_letter_code
_entity_poly.pdbx_strand_id
1 'polypeptide(L)'
;KLIIKIFIYLKRKADYMISCVITTYKREPEVLKKAVDSILSQSYKDIEIIVVNDAPEDSELSNRLYKMLSEYDFPINYVVHESNKGACEARNTGIKNSNGEYIAFLDDDDEWEKEKLEKQLKKILSDHSALVYCDYYYIDKNGKMNIRKSDKQNLPGSNDFERLLCCNFIGSTSFPLIKTSVLKSVGGFNKDLQSSQDHELWLRIAQKYEISYINEPLVKYYFTDIAITRSIDKK
;
A
#
# COMPACT_ATOMS: atom_id res chain seq x y z
N LYS A 1 25.59 -29.38 -9.71
CA LYS A 1 24.28 -29.23 -9.03
C LYS A 1 24.30 -28.18 -7.90
N LEU A 2 25.40 -28.10 -7.09
CA LEU A 2 25.54 -27.08 -6.02
C LEU A 2 25.71 -25.67 -6.59
N ILE A 3 26.54 -25.51 -7.61
CA ILE A 3 26.80 -24.23 -8.31
C ILE A 3 25.50 -23.69 -8.94
N ILE A 4 24.70 -24.56 -9.56
CA ILE A 4 23.39 -24.17 -10.12
C ILE A 4 22.43 -23.73 -9.01
N LYS A 5 22.39 -24.42 -7.85
CA LYS A 5 21.61 -24.02 -6.68
C LYS A 5 22.09 -22.69 -6.10
N ILE A 6 23.42 -22.48 -6.01
CA ILE A 6 24.02 -21.21 -5.57
C ILE A 6 23.72 -20.10 -6.58
N PHE A 7 23.81 -20.36 -7.89
CA PHE A 7 23.46 -19.38 -8.93
C PHE A 7 21.97 -19.04 -8.94
N ILE A 8 21.07 -20.04 -8.73
CA ILE A 8 19.64 -19.84 -8.55
C ILE A 8 19.36 -19.11 -7.24
N TYR A 9 20.11 -19.41 -6.15
CA TYR A 9 19.98 -18.73 -4.86
C TYR A 9 20.48 -17.27 -4.95
N LEU A 10 21.61 -17.01 -5.62
CA LEU A 10 22.14 -15.67 -5.85
C LEU A 10 21.26 -14.87 -6.84
N LYS A 11 20.71 -15.52 -7.87
CA LYS A 11 19.75 -14.91 -8.80
C LYS A 11 18.41 -14.62 -8.12
N ARG A 12 18.03 -15.39 -7.09
CA ARG A 12 16.81 -15.14 -6.28
C ARG A 12 16.94 -14.01 -5.26
N LYS A 13 18.15 -13.45 -5.07
CA LYS A 13 18.38 -12.40 -4.06
C LYS A 13 18.36 -10.98 -4.64
N ALA A 14 18.17 -10.81 -5.95
CA ALA A 14 18.45 -9.55 -6.64
C ALA A 14 17.44 -9.05 -7.68
N ASP A 15 16.22 -9.57 -7.81
CA ASP A 15 15.48 -9.21 -9.03
C ASP A 15 13.98 -8.95 -8.87
N TYR A 16 13.52 -8.45 -7.72
CA TYR A 16 12.09 -8.10 -7.60
C TYR A 16 11.93 -6.64 -7.17
N MET A 17 11.80 -5.74 -8.11
CA MET A 17 11.51 -4.35 -7.79
C MET A 17 10.12 -4.19 -7.19
N ILE A 18 10.01 -3.38 -6.13
CA ILE A 18 8.74 -3.03 -5.50
C ILE A 18 8.40 -1.57 -5.83
N SER A 19 7.26 -1.36 -6.46
CA SER A 19 6.72 -0.01 -6.66
C SER A 19 5.97 0.43 -5.41
N CYS A 20 6.47 1.46 -4.74
CA CYS A 20 5.84 2.09 -3.60
C CYS A 20 4.98 3.25 -4.11
N VAL A 21 3.66 3.14 -3.99
CA VAL A 21 2.71 4.13 -4.49
C VAL A 21 2.09 4.89 -3.34
N ILE A 22 2.27 6.22 -3.33
CA ILE A 22 1.60 7.13 -2.39
C ILE A 22 0.57 7.92 -3.19
N THR A 23 -0.66 8.01 -2.69
CA THR A 23 -1.68 8.92 -3.22
C THR A 23 -1.93 10.04 -2.23
N THR A 24 -1.97 11.28 -2.70
CA THR A 24 -2.16 12.45 -1.84
C THR A 24 -3.21 13.41 -2.40
N TYR A 25 -3.98 14.01 -1.49
CA TYR A 25 -4.99 15.00 -1.81
C TYR A 25 -5.04 16.08 -0.73
N LYS A 26 -4.69 17.32 -1.10
CA LYS A 26 -4.70 18.49 -0.20
C LYS A 26 -3.95 18.25 1.13
N ARG A 27 -2.83 17.56 1.05
CA ARG A 27 -2.01 17.21 2.20
C ARG A 27 -0.79 18.12 2.29
N GLU A 28 -0.50 18.63 3.49
CA GLU A 28 0.70 19.43 3.74
C GLU A 28 1.98 18.62 3.54
N PRO A 29 3.05 19.26 3.00
CA PRO A 29 4.31 18.57 2.70
C PRO A 29 4.92 17.81 3.87
N GLU A 30 4.78 18.33 5.09
CA GLU A 30 5.34 17.74 6.30
C GLU A 30 4.71 16.39 6.66
N VAL A 31 3.44 16.18 6.27
CA VAL A 31 2.75 14.90 6.48
C VAL A 31 3.21 13.89 5.43
N LEU A 32 3.12 14.26 4.13
CA LEU A 32 3.60 13.41 3.04
C LEU A 32 5.08 13.03 3.21
N LYS A 33 5.91 13.95 3.75
CA LYS A 33 7.32 13.71 4.00
C LYS A 33 7.55 12.50 4.89
N LYS A 34 6.75 12.30 5.94
CA LYS A 34 6.88 11.15 6.85
C LYS A 34 6.63 9.83 6.13
N ALA A 35 5.61 9.79 5.27
CA ALA A 35 5.32 8.61 4.45
C ALA A 35 6.51 8.29 3.52
N VAL A 36 7.04 9.29 2.80
CA VAL A 36 8.22 9.13 1.92
C VAL A 36 9.45 8.66 2.70
N ASP A 37 9.75 9.31 3.84
CA ASP A 37 10.89 8.95 4.70
C ASP A 37 10.78 7.50 5.19
N SER A 38 9.56 7.03 5.51
CA SER A 38 9.32 5.65 5.93
C SER A 38 9.60 4.62 4.82
N ILE A 39 9.35 4.98 3.56
CA ILE A 39 9.70 4.15 2.39
C ILE A 39 11.22 4.13 2.18
N LEU A 40 11.87 5.29 2.20
CA LEU A 40 13.32 5.40 2.01
C LEU A 40 14.13 4.70 3.12
N SER A 41 13.55 4.61 4.33
CA SER A 41 14.15 3.90 5.46
C SER A 41 14.04 2.37 5.39
N GLN A 42 13.29 1.81 4.43
CA GLN A 42 13.12 0.36 4.30
C GLN A 42 14.46 -0.37 4.19
N SER A 43 14.54 -1.57 4.79
CA SER A 43 15.71 -2.46 4.66
C SER A 43 15.86 -3.00 3.23
N TYR A 44 14.76 -3.21 2.53
CA TYR A 44 14.74 -3.59 1.11
C TYR A 44 14.96 -2.37 0.23
N LYS A 45 15.91 -2.44 -0.72
CA LYS A 45 16.39 -1.27 -1.47
C LYS A 45 16.04 -1.26 -2.96
N ASP A 46 15.61 -2.38 -3.54
CA ASP A 46 15.16 -2.43 -4.92
C ASP A 46 13.71 -1.94 -5.03
N ILE A 47 13.57 -0.62 -4.95
CA ILE A 47 12.29 0.08 -4.90
C ILE A 47 12.25 1.23 -5.89
N GLU A 48 11.06 1.57 -6.35
CA GLU A 48 10.73 2.88 -6.95
C GLU A 48 9.63 3.55 -6.14
N ILE A 49 9.56 4.88 -6.19
CA ILE A 49 8.54 5.66 -5.49
C ILE A 49 7.73 6.44 -6.51
N ILE A 50 6.42 6.28 -6.48
CA ILE A 50 5.45 7.03 -7.27
C ILE A 50 4.53 7.79 -6.31
N VAL A 51 4.49 9.11 -6.43
CA VAL A 51 3.57 9.97 -5.68
C VAL A 51 2.55 10.53 -6.66
N VAL A 52 1.27 10.24 -6.44
CA VAL A 52 0.16 10.72 -7.26
C VAL A 52 -0.62 11.77 -6.49
N ASN A 53 -0.56 13.03 -6.96
CA ASN A 53 -1.32 14.14 -6.40
C ASN A 53 -2.64 14.32 -7.16
N ASP A 54 -3.75 14.17 -6.45
CA ASP A 54 -5.11 14.28 -6.97
C ASP A 54 -5.76 15.65 -6.67
N ALA A 55 -4.94 16.67 -6.35
CA ALA A 55 -5.37 18.04 -6.04
C ALA A 55 -4.76 19.08 -7.02
N PRO A 56 -5.08 19.03 -8.32
CA PRO A 56 -4.50 19.98 -9.30
C PRO A 56 -4.98 21.41 -9.14
N GLU A 57 -6.16 21.59 -8.50
CA GLU A 57 -6.74 22.91 -8.23
C GLU A 57 -5.93 23.74 -7.22
N ASP A 58 -5.07 23.11 -6.44
CA ASP A 58 -4.15 23.76 -5.51
C ASP A 58 -2.73 23.76 -6.09
N SER A 59 -2.47 24.67 -7.00
CA SER A 59 -1.17 24.77 -7.68
C SER A 59 -0.03 25.18 -6.73
N GLU A 60 -0.32 25.99 -5.71
CA GLU A 60 0.68 26.41 -4.71
C GLU A 60 1.11 25.20 -3.87
N LEU A 61 0.17 24.44 -3.35
CA LEU A 61 0.46 23.21 -2.62
C LEU A 61 1.19 22.20 -3.51
N SER A 62 0.74 22.00 -4.76
CA SER A 62 1.41 21.11 -5.72
C SER A 62 2.87 21.49 -5.95
N ASN A 63 3.18 22.79 -6.05
CA ASN A 63 4.55 23.28 -6.19
C ASN A 63 5.38 23.07 -4.91
N ARG A 64 4.79 23.27 -3.73
CA ARG A 64 5.45 22.99 -2.44
C ARG A 64 5.77 21.49 -2.30
N LEU A 65 4.84 20.60 -2.68
CA LEU A 65 5.06 19.15 -2.71
C LEU A 65 6.18 18.78 -3.69
N TYR A 66 6.14 19.32 -4.92
CA TYR A 66 7.18 19.08 -5.91
C TYR A 66 8.56 19.50 -5.40
N LYS A 67 8.67 20.71 -4.81
CA LYS A 67 9.91 21.21 -4.24
C LYS A 67 10.44 20.27 -3.16
N MET A 68 9.60 19.89 -2.20
CA MET A 68 9.96 18.97 -1.12
C MET A 68 10.42 17.61 -1.66
N LEU A 69 9.71 17.04 -2.64
CA LEU A 69 10.08 15.77 -3.25
C LEU A 69 11.37 15.85 -4.06
N SER A 70 11.68 17.00 -4.67
CA SER A 70 12.92 17.20 -5.42
C SER A 70 14.17 17.39 -4.57
N GLU A 71 14.03 17.59 -3.26
CA GLU A 71 15.14 17.69 -2.31
C GLU A 71 15.73 16.31 -1.92
N TYR A 72 15.03 15.21 -2.24
CA TYR A 72 15.55 13.87 -1.98
C TYR A 72 16.62 13.45 -2.99
N ASP A 73 17.69 12.85 -2.49
CA ASP A 73 18.72 12.18 -3.33
C ASP A 73 18.24 10.78 -3.78
N PHE A 74 16.98 10.67 -4.14
CA PHE A 74 16.34 9.47 -4.65
C PHE A 74 15.28 9.88 -5.68
N PRO A 75 15.25 9.26 -6.87
CA PRO A 75 14.29 9.64 -7.90
C PRO A 75 12.86 9.27 -7.47
N ILE A 76 12.00 10.27 -7.39
CA ILE A 76 10.58 10.12 -7.08
C ILE A 76 9.76 10.51 -8.30
N ASN A 77 8.95 9.60 -8.81
CA ASN A 77 8.02 9.87 -9.89
C ASN A 77 6.80 10.62 -9.34
N TYR A 78 6.75 11.94 -9.53
CA TYR A 78 5.65 12.78 -9.08
C TYR A 78 4.66 13.03 -10.22
N VAL A 79 3.44 12.54 -10.08
CA VAL A 79 2.36 12.65 -11.07
C VAL A 79 1.25 13.52 -10.48
N VAL A 80 0.86 14.58 -11.21
CA VAL A 80 -0.29 15.43 -10.84
C VAL A 80 -1.43 15.16 -11.82
N HIS A 81 -2.63 14.89 -11.32
CA HIS A 81 -3.81 14.77 -12.16
C HIS A 81 -4.23 16.14 -12.73
N GLU A 82 -4.85 16.16 -13.89
CA GLU A 82 -5.41 17.38 -14.49
C GLU A 82 -6.70 17.87 -13.81
N SER A 83 -7.39 16.95 -13.11
CA SER A 83 -8.58 17.20 -12.30
C SER A 83 -8.65 16.21 -11.18
N ASN A 84 -9.38 16.50 -10.08
CA ASN A 84 -9.63 15.51 -9.03
C ASN A 84 -10.41 14.33 -9.62
N LYS A 85 -9.83 13.13 -9.49
CA LYS A 85 -10.38 11.86 -10.00
C LYS A 85 -10.78 10.89 -8.89
N GLY A 86 -10.45 11.22 -7.65
CA GLY A 86 -10.70 10.40 -6.46
C GLY A 86 -9.62 9.34 -6.20
N ALA A 87 -9.63 8.82 -4.97
CA ALA A 87 -8.58 7.93 -4.45
C ALA A 87 -8.39 6.65 -5.29
N CYS A 88 -9.46 6.07 -5.84
CA CYS A 88 -9.36 4.90 -6.71
C CYS A 88 -8.56 5.17 -7.97
N GLU A 89 -8.88 6.27 -8.67
CA GLU A 89 -8.17 6.63 -9.89
C GLU A 89 -6.73 7.07 -9.60
N ALA A 90 -6.49 7.73 -8.46
CA ALA A 90 -5.13 8.06 -8.04
C ALA A 90 -4.29 6.79 -7.83
N ARG A 91 -4.83 5.77 -7.15
CA ARG A 91 -4.15 4.46 -6.99
C ARG A 91 -4.00 3.73 -8.33
N ASN A 92 -4.99 3.77 -9.20
CA ASN A 92 -4.91 3.20 -10.56
C ASN A 92 -3.84 3.89 -11.41
N THR A 93 -3.69 5.21 -11.29
CA THR A 93 -2.59 5.96 -11.91
C THR A 93 -1.24 5.50 -11.36
N GLY A 94 -1.13 5.25 -10.06
CA GLY A 94 0.05 4.62 -9.46
C GLY A 94 0.35 3.24 -10.05
N ILE A 95 -0.65 2.35 -10.17
CA ILE A 95 -0.49 1.02 -10.79
C ILE A 95 0.00 1.15 -12.24
N LYS A 96 -0.54 2.10 -13.00
CA LYS A 96 -0.17 2.32 -14.40
C LYS A 96 1.28 2.80 -14.55
N ASN A 97 1.77 3.60 -13.62
CA ASN A 97 3.14 4.13 -13.62
C ASN A 97 4.15 3.19 -12.93
N SER A 98 3.71 2.06 -12.38
CA SER A 98 4.55 1.09 -11.69
C SER A 98 5.24 0.14 -12.67
N ASN A 99 6.55 -0.06 -12.47
CA ASN A 99 7.39 -0.99 -13.22
C ASN A 99 7.77 -2.24 -12.41
N GLY A 100 7.60 -2.21 -11.09
CA GLY A 100 7.93 -3.32 -10.19
C GLY A 100 7.02 -4.54 -10.34
N GLU A 101 7.57 -5.72 -10.04
CA GLU A 101 6.83 -6.98 -9.99
C GLU A 101 5.81 -7.01 -8.86
N TYR A 102 6.01 -6.17 -7.85
CA TYR A 102 5.14 -5.99 -6.71
C TYR A 102 4.79 -4.53 -6.52
N ILE A 103 3.60 -4.27 -6.00
CA ILE A 103 3.14 -2.93 -5.61
C ILE A 103 2.77 -2.95 -4.13
N ALA A 104 3.22 -1.93 -3.41
CA ALA A 104 2.76 -1.59 -2.07
C ALA A 104 2.23 -0.16 -2.08
N PHE A 105 1.00 0.03 -1.62
CA PHE A 105 0.41 1.35 -1.45
C PHE A 105 0.69 1.86 -0.04
N LEU A 106 0.84 3.16 0.09
CA LEU A 106 0.94 3.86 1.36
C LEU A 106 0.05 5.09 1.31
N ASP A 107 -0.90 5.19 2.24
CA ASP A 107 -1.68 6.42 2.41
C ASP A 107 -0.76 7.51 2.95
N ASP A 108 -0.95 8.76 2.53
CA ASP A 108 -0.01 9.87 2.76
C ASP A 108 0.13 10.30 4.23
N ASP A 109 -0.72 9.76 5.11
CA ASP A 109 -0.71 9.97 6.56
C ASP A 109 -0.29 8.74 7.37
N ASP A 110 0.13 7.65 6.71
CA ASP A 110 0.66 6.45 7.35
C ASP A 110 2.19 6.35 7.24
N GLU A 111 2.80 5.46 8.03
CA GLU A 111 4.23 5.16 7.98
C GLU A 111 4.46 3.64 8.01
N TRP A 112 5.50 3.16 7.31
CA TRP A 112 5.92 1.76 7.38
C TRP A 112 7.07 1.55 8.36
N GLU A 113 7.04 0.40 9.04
CA GLU A 113 8.17 -0.10 9.80
C GLU A 113 9.30 -0.55 8.87
N LYS A 114 10.54 -0.37 9.31
CA LYS A 114 11.76 -0.52 8.50
C LYS A 114 11.88 -1.83 7.73
N GLU A 115 11.37 -2.94 8.26
CA GLU A 115 11.51 -4.28 7.67
C GLU A 115 10.26 -4.77 6.92
N LYS A 116 9.26 -3.90 6.73
CA LYS A 116 7.97 -4.30 6.13
C LYS A 116 8.14 -4.94 4.76
N LEU A 117 8.77 -4.23 3.82
CA LEU A 117 8.88 -4.70 2.44
C LEU A 117 9.70 -5.99 2.33
N GLU A 118 10.80 -6.09 3.07
CA GLU A 118 11.65 -7.29 3.09
C GLU A 118 10.90 -8.53 3.62
N LYS A 119 10.19 -8.37 4.75
CA LYS A 119 9.40 -9.45 5.36
C LYS A 119 8.26 -9.89 4.46
N GLN A 120 7.54 -8.93 3.88
CA GLN A 120 6.43 -9.22 3.00
C GLN A 120 6.89 -9.87 1.69
N LEU A 121 7.99 -9.39 1.08
CA LEU A 121 8.55 -10.00 -0.12
C LEU A 121 9.01 -11.45 0.16
N LYS A 122 9.68 -11.69 1.26
CA LYS A 122 10.08 -13.04 1.67
C LYS A 122 8.86 -13.95 1.83
N LYS A 123 7.80 -13.46 2.47
CA LYS A 123 6.57 -14.22 2.73
C LYS A 123 5.82 -14.54 1.44
N ILE A 124 5.60 -13.54 0.56
CA ILE A 124 4.86 -13.73 -0.69
C ILE A 124 5.56 -14.70 -1.64
N LEU A 125 6.90 -14.72 -1.61
CA LEU A 125 7.71 -15.66 -2.39
C LEU A 125 7.64 -17.08 -1.83
N SER A 126 7.73 -17.24 -0.49
CA SER A 126 7.69 -18.56 0.14
C SER A 126 6.34 -19.24 0.01
N ASP A 127 5.27 -18.47 0.14
CA ASP A 127 3.90 -18.99 0.13
C ASP A 127 3.31 -19.05 -1.28
N HIS A 128 4.00 -18.48 -2.27
CA HIS A 128 3.50 -18.31 -3.65
C HIS A 128 2.17 -17.54 -3.72
N SER A 129 1.83 -16.76 -2.70
CA SER A 129 0.59 -16.00 -2.61
C SER A 129 0.56 -14.81 -3.57
N ALA A 130 -0.62 -14.24 -3.80
CA ALA A 130 -0.82 -13.06 -4.63
C ALA A 130 -0.71 -11.75 -3.86
N LEU A 131 -1.05 -11.80 -2.57
CA LEU A 131 -1.08 -10.70 -1.65
C LEU A 131 -0.59 -11.17 -0.28
N VAL A 132 0.21 -10.33 0.38
CA VAL A 132 0.63 -10.50 1.79
C VAL A 132 0.26 -9.25 2.57
N TYR A 133 -0.47 -9.40 3.67
CA TYR A 133 -0.78 -8.31 4.58
C TYR A 133 -0.20 -8.57 5.98
N CYS A 134 -0.28 -7.57 6.87
CA CYS A 134 0.32 -7.62 8.21
C CYS A 134 -0.58 -6.95 9.25
N ASP A 135 -0.22 -7.12 10.52
CA ASP A 135 -0.76 -6.33 11.62
C ASP A 135 -0.27 -4.87 11.53
N TYR A 136 -0.85 -4.01 12.37
CA TYR A 136 -0.50 -2.61 12.41
C TYR A 136 -0.57 -1.99 13.80
N TYR A 137 0.15 -0.90 13.97
CA TYR A 137 0.01 0.00 15.10
C TYR A 137 -1.10 1.01 14.78
N TYR A 138 -2.16 1.00 15.57
CA TYR A 138 -3.17 2.05 15.53
C TYR A 138 -2.77 3.17 16.46
N ILE A 139 -2.58 4.38 15.94
CA ILE A 139 -2.18 5.56 16.69
C ILE A 139 -3.39 6.50 16.76
N ASP A 140 -3.91 6.71 17.95
CA ASP A 140 -5.07 7.57 18.17
C ASP A 140 -4.69 9.08 18.15
N LYS A 141 -5.69 9.95 18.20
CA LYS A 141 -5.51 11.42 18.21
C LYS A 141 -4.66 11.96 19.37
N ASN A 142 -4.46 11.18 20.42
CA ASN A 142 -3.63 11.55 21.57
C ASN A 142 -2.22 10.96 21.44
N GLY A 143 -1.88 10.31 20.34
CA GLY A 143 -0.61 9.64 20.11
C GLY A 143 -0.48 8.29 20.81
N LYS A 144 -1.56 7.74 21.39
CA LYS A 144 -1.54 6.43 22.04
C LYS A 144 -1.50 5.34 20.96
N MET A 145 -0.47 4.51 21.05
CA MET A 145 -0.23 3.39 20.15
C MET A 145 -0.82 2.10 20.69
N ASN A 146 -1.59 1.39 19.89
CA ASN A 146 -2.14 0.07 20.20
C ASN A 146 -1.89 -0.87 19.02
N ILE A 147 -1.51 -2.11 19.27
CA ILE A 147 -1.39 -3.13 18.23
C ILE A 147 -2.79 -3.61 17.84
N ARG A 148 -3.06 -3.64 16.54
CA ARG A 148 -4.25 -4.25 15.95
C ARG A 148 -3.82 -5.46 15.14
N LYS A 149 -4.38 -6.61 15.50
CA LYS A 149 -4.11 -7.90 14.85
C LYS A 149 -5.27 -8.28 13.93
N SER A 150 -4.93 -8.97 12.85
CA SER A 150 -5.94 -9.60 12.03
C SER A 150 -6.62 -10.74 12.80
N ASP A 151 -7.94 -10.71 12.84
CA ASP A 151 -8.76 -11.70 13.54
C ASP A 151 -9.46 -12.68 12.58
N LYS A 152 -8.88 -12.91 11.41
CA LYS A 152 -9.49 -13.77 10.39
C LYS A 152 -9.79 -15.20 10.85
N GLN A 153 -9.06 -15.68 11.87
CA GLN A 153 -9.20 -17.05 12.38
C GLN A 153 -10.55 -17.28 13.09
N ASN A 154 -11.12 -16.21 13.65
CA ASN A 154 -12.41 -16.24 14.34
C ASN A 154 -13.59 -15.90 13.42
N LEU A 155 -13.34 -15.61 12.14
CA LEU A 155 -14.37 -15.32 11.17
C LEU A 155 -14.92 -16.62 10.56
N PRO A 156 -16.26 -16.71 10.31
CA PRO A 156 -16.83 -17.84 9.61
C PRO A 156 -16.34 -17.89 8.15
N GLY A 157 -16.23 -19.09 7.61
CA GLY A 157 -15.82 -19.34 6.24
C GLY A 157 -14.67 -20.35 6.15
N SER A 158 -14.66 -21.11 5.05
CA SER A 158 -13.66 -22.15 4.77
C SER A 158 -12.39 -21.58 4.14
N ASN A 159 -12.48 -20.41 3.52
CA ASN A 159 -11.40 -19.75 2.81
C ASN A 159 -11.40 -18.22 3.06
N ASP A 160 -10.36 -17.52 2.57
CA ASP A 160 -10.20 -16.08 2.81
C ASP A 160 -11.25 -15.23 2.09
N PHE A 161 -11.76 -15.67 0.94
CA PHE A 161 -12.85 -14.98 0.25
C PHE A 161 -14.15 -14.97 1.10
N GLU A 162 -14.55 -16.13 1.63
CA GLU A 162 -15.75 -16.23 2.49
C GLU A 162 -15.61 -15.40 3.78
N ARG A 163 -14.41 -15.39 4.37
CA ARG A 163 -14.12 -14.55 5.55
C ARG A 163 -14.16 -13.06 5.23
N LEU A 164 -13.66 -12.66 4.07
CA LEU A 164 -13.73 -11.27 3.62
C LEU A 164 -15.17 -10.81 3.37
N LEU A 165 -16.09 -11.70 2.96
CA LEU A 165 -17.52 -11.34 2.87
C LEU A 165 -18.10 -10.94 4.24
N CYS A 166 -17.51 -11.43 5.33
CA CYS A 166 -17.98 -11.10 6.69
C CYS A 166 -17.30 -9.84 7.24
N CYS A 167 -16.02 -9.62 6.95
CA CYS A 167 -15.24 -8.52 7.52
C CYS A 167 -13.97 -8.24 6.71
N ASN A 168 -13.61 -6.96 6.56
CA ASN A 168 -12.31 -6.56 6.01
C ASN A 168 -11.18 -6.81 7.02
N PHE A 169 -10.69 -8.05 7.09
CA PHE A 169 -9.60 -8.42 7.98
C PHE A 169 -8.21 -8.03 7.46
N ILE A 170 -8.08 -7.65 6.18
CA ILE A 170 -6.83 -7.16 5.59
C ILE A 170 -6.61 -5.69 6.00
N GLY A 171 -7.67 -4.89 5.96
CA GLY A 171 -7.67 -3.48 6.34
C GLY A 171 -7.24 -2.55 5.20
N SER A 172 -6.57 -1.44 5.57
CA SER A 172 -6.16 -0.36 4.67
C SER A 172 -5.24 -0.81 3.53
N THR A 173 -5.22 -0.02 2.47
CA THR A 173 -4.29 -0.14 1.33
C THR A 173 -2.82 -0.04 1.75
N SER A 174 -2.50 0.59 2.88
CA SER A 174 -1.14 0.70 3.41
C SER A 174 -0.55 -0.63 3.92
N PHE A 175 -1.38 -1.67 4.13
CA PHE A 175 -0.93 -2.88 4.79
C PHE A 175 -0.37 -3.95 3.85
N PRO A 176 -0.95 -4.23 2.65
CA PRO A 176 -0.48 -5.32 1.83
C PRO A 176 0.68 -4.97 0.89
N LEU A 177 1.42 -6.02 0.51
CA LEU A 177 2.25 -6.12 -0.68
C LEU A 177 1.54 -7.04 -1.67
N ILE A 178 1.43 -6.64 -2.94
CA ILE A 178 0.61 -7.32 -3.94
C ILE A 178 1.41 -7.54 -5.22
N LYS A 179 1.23 -8.70 -5.88
CA LYS A 179 1.79 -8.90 -7.23
C LYS A 179 1.16 -7.95 -8.23
N THR A 180 1.97 -7.20 -8.96
CA THR A 180 1.53 -6.25 -10.00
C THR A 180 0.66 -6.93 -11.06
N SER A 181 1.04 -8.15 -11.47
CA SER A 181 0.27 -8.94 -12.42
C SER A 181 -1.14 -9.27 -11.93
N VAL A 182 -1.30 -9.49 -10.62
CA VAL A 182 -2.62 -9.75 -10.00
C VAL A 182 -3.48 -8.49 -10.02
N LEU A 183 -2.93 -7.33 -9.58
CA LEU A 183 -3.66 -6.05 -9.66
C LEU A 183 -4.14 -5.76 -11.09
N LYS A 184 -3.28 -5.96 -12.09
CA LYS A 184 -3.65 -5.79 -13.50
C LYS A 184 -4.72 -6.78 -13.94
N SER A 185 -4.66 -8.04 -13.51
CA SER A 185 -5.62 -9.10 -13.92
C SER A 185 -7.02 -8.92 -13.33
N VAL A 186 -7.11 -8.29 -12.13
CA VAL A 186 -8.41 -7.97 -11.52
C VAL A 186 -8.92 -6.58 -11.89
N GLY A 187 -8.17 -5.79 -12.68
CA GLY A 187 -8.59 -4.48 -13.19
C GLY A 187 -8.36 -3.30 -12.24
N GLY A 188 -7.51 -3.46 -11.20
CA GLY A 188 -7.21 -2.38 -10.25
C GLY A 188 -8.37 -2.02 -9.33
N PHE A 189 -8.38 -0.79 -8.81
CA PHE A 189 -9.44 -0.26 -7.96
C PHE A 189 -10.68 0.13 -8.77
N ASN A 190 -11.85 -0.19 -8.24
CA ASN A 190 -13.13 0.21 -8.86
C ASN A 190 -13.42 1.69 -8.59
N LYS A 191 -13.33 2.51 -9.64
CA LYS A 191 -13.51 3.97 -9.57
C LYS A 191 -14.93 4.42 -9.21
N ASP A 192 -15.92 3.56 -9.40
CA ASP A 192 -17.32 3.89 -9.15
C ASP A 192 -17.68 3.81 -7.65
N LEU A 193 -16.74 3.32 -6.81
CA LEU A 193 -16.93 3.20 -5.38
C LEU A 193 -16.49 4.46 -4.63
N GLN A 194 -17.34 4.96 -3.75
CA GLN A 194 -17.03 6.08 -2.87
C GLN A 194 -16.41 5.64 -1.53
N SER A 195 -16.65 4.40 -1.11
CA SER A 195 -16.12 3.81 0.13
C SER A 195 -15.83 2.32 -0.04
N SER A 196 -15.14 1.72 0.95
CA SER A 196 -14.80 0.28 0.95
C SER A 196 -14.04 -0.16 -0.30
N GLN A 197 -13.28 0.74 -0.90
CA GLN A 197 -12.54 0.55 -2.15
C GLN A 197 -11.48 -0.52 -2.03
N ASP A 198 -10.82 -0.58 -0.88
CA ASP A 198 -9.85 -1.58 -0.47
C ASP A 198 -10.50 -2.95 -0.30
N HIS A 199 -11.58 -3.02 0.48
CA HIS A 199 -12.29 -4.26 0.77
C HIS A 199 -12.83 -4.92 -0.51
N GLU A 200 -13.40 -4.15 -1.43
CA GLU A 200 -13.89 -4.64 -2.71
C GLU A 200 -12.75 -5.24 -3.56
N LEU A 201 -11.59 -4.57 -3.59
CA LEU A 201 -10.43 -5.08 -4.29
C LEU A 201 -9.92 -6.38 -3.66
N TRP A 202 -9.88 -6.46 -2.32
CA TRP A 202 -9.47 -7.66 -1.60
C TRP A 202 -10.39 -8.84 -1.89
N LEU A 203 -11.70 -8.63 -2.00
CA LEU A 203 -12.66 -9.66 -2.39
C LEU A 203 -12.37 -10.22 -3.79
N ARG A 204 -12.12 -9.35 -4.79
CA ARG A 204 -11.78 -9.79 -6.16
C ARG A 204 -10.46 -10.55 -6.22
N ILE A 205 -9.48 -10.17 -5.41
CA ILE A 205 -8.21 -10.91 -5.32
C ILE A 205 -8.43 -12.25 -4.64
N ALA A 206 -9.08 -12.29 -3.46
CA ALA A 206 -9.29 -13.51 -2.68
C ALA A 206 -10.16 -14.54 -3.38
N GLN A 207 -11.03 -14.10 -4.30
CA GLN A 207 -11.86 -15.02 -5.10
C GLN A 207 -11.02 -15.89 -6.05
N LYS A 208 -9.83 -15.42 -6.44
CA LYS A 208 -9.01 -16.06 -7.49
C LYS A 208 -7.63 -16.49 -7.03
N TYR A 209 -7.15 -15.94 -5.93
CA TYR A 209 -5.76 -16.08 -5.51
C TYR A 209 -5.62 -16.27 -4.01
N GLU A 210 -4.55 -16.96 -3.63
CA GLU A 210 -4.16 -17.16 -2.23
C GLU A 210 -3.61 -15.88 -1.61
N ILE A 211 -3.94 -15.67 -0.33
CA ILE A 211 -3.53 -14.53 0.49
C ILE A 211 -2.71 -15.04 1.69
N SER A 212 -1.61 -14.37 1.98
CA SER A 212 -0.76 -14.66 3.14
C SER A 212 -0.81 -13.55 4.18
N TYR A 213 -0.42 -13.88 5.40
CA TYR A 213 -0.44 -13.00 6.56
C TYR A 213 0.85 -13.06 7.36
N ILE A 214 1.29 -11.91 7.86
CA ILE A 214 2.40 -11.75 8.80
C ILE A 214 1.84 -11.24 10.13
N ASN A 215 1.93 -12.04 11.18
CA ASN A 215 1.52 -11.69 12.55
C ASN A 215 2.57 -10.79 13.22
N GLU A 216 2.86 -9.64 12.59
CA GLU A 216 3.73 -8.58 13.11
C GLU A 216 3.16 -7.23 12.69
N PRO A 217 3.16 -6.21 13.58
CA PRO A 217 2.73 -4.86 13.23
C PRO A 217 3.86 -4.17 12.43
N LEU A 218 3.62 -3.98 11.13
CA LEU A 218 4.60 -3.43 10.19
C LEU A 218 4.17 -2.07 9.60
N VAL A 219 3.05 -1.53 10.05
CA VAL A 219 2.51 -0.22 9.62
C VAL A 219 2.07 0.58 10.83
N LYS A 220 2.36 1.87 10.83
CA LYS A 220 1.78 2.86 11.76
C LYS A 220 0.60 3.51 11.05
N TYR A 221 -0.59 3.17 11.48
CA TYR A 221 -1.84 3.70 10.98
C TYR A 221 -2.32 4.82 11.90
N TYR A 222 -2.35 6.05 11.39
CA TYR A 222 -2.72 7.23 12.16
C TYR A 222 -4.22 7.52 12.04
N PHE A 223 -4.85 7.70 13.18
CA PHE A 223 -6.22 8.16 13.22
C PHE A 223 -6.29 9.64 12.80
N THR A 224 -7.00 9.91 11.71
CA THR A 224 -7.30 11.27 11.27
C THR A 224 -8.81 11.52 11.27
N ASP A 225 -9.24 12.72 11.68
CA ASP A 225 -10.66 13.11 11.66
C ASP A 225 -11.20 13.29 10.23
N ILE A 226 -10.32 13.28 9.21
CA ILE A 226 -10.61 13.54 7.79
C ILE A 226 -10.75 12.23 6.97
N ALA A 227 -10.77 11.06 7.63
CA ALA A 227 -10.88 9.79 6.91
C ALA A 227 -12.15 9.72 6.03
N ILE A 228 -11.98 9.32 4.77
CA ILE A 228 -13.05 9.23 3.75
C ILE A 228 -14.26 8.45 4.25
N THR A 229 -14.05 7.41 5.05
CA THR A 229 -15.08 6.54 5.64
C THR A 229 -16.08 7.30 6.54
N ARG A 230 -15.73 8.47 7.06
CA ARG A 230 -16.58 9.27 7.98
C ARG A 230 -17.38 10.36 7.30
N SER A 231 -17.04 10.73 6.08
CA SER A 231 -17.78 11.72 5.32
C SER A 231 -19.11 11.20 4.79
N ILE A 232 -19.31 9.88 4.80
CA ILE A 232 -20.50 9.20 4.23
C ILE A 232 -21.62 9.09 5.25
N ASP A 233 -21.34 9.03 6.55
CA ASP A 233 -22.36 8.96 7.62
C ASP A 233 -23.09 10.29 7.88
N LYS A 234 -22.83 11.35 7.10
CA LYS A 234 -23.42 12.68 7.28
C LYS A 234 -24.34 13.13 6.14
N LYS A 235 -24.77 12.20 5.29
CA LYS A 235 -25.81 12.44 4.27
C LYS A 235 -27.00 11.45 4.50
#